data_4504129ada0f0e487959fbbbe326d0c4
#
_entry.id   4504129ada0f0e487959fbbbe326d0c4
#
_cell.length_a   1.000
_cell.length_b   1.000
_cell.length_c   1.000
_cell.angle_alpha   90.00
_cell.angle_beta   90.00
_cell.angle_gamma   90.00
#
_symmetry.space_group_name_H-M   'P 1'
#
loop_
_entity.id
_entity.type
_entity.pdbx_description
1 polymer ?
#
loop_
_entity_poly.entity_id
_entity_poly.type
_entity_poly.pdbx_seq_one_letter_code
_entity_poly.pdbx_strand_id
1 'polypeptide(L)'
;VMIFTMLITTAAVSMAVPASASVKKQSKRQVTLIRSYNKIYRKCKKNFKYDGPQLEMNQDSYKEFKIWDKELNRVYKLLYKGLSAKQKKVLKKKQIRWIKKKEKEAAKEAAQWAGGSGQPLARNMVLITETKKRLRWLIRTYA
;
A
#
# COMPACT_ATOMS: atom_id res chain seq x y z
N VAL A 1 -71.78 20.36 -11.70
CA VAL A 1 -70.45 19.88 -12.03
C VAL A 1 -69.47 20.49 -11.03
N MET A 2 -69.02 19.68 -10.01
CA MET A 2 -68.04 20.09 -9.00
C MET A 2 -66.69 19.70 -9.51
N ILE A 3 -65.76 20.64 -9.65
CA ILE A 3 -64.37 20.43 -9.99
C ILE A 3 -63.60 20.37 -8.69
N PHE A 4 -63.08 19.17 -8.38
CA PHE A 4 -62.23 18.91 -7.20
C PHE A 4 -60.74 19.21 -7.59
N THR A 5 -60.23 20.35 -7.15
CA THR A 5 -58.80 20.67 -7.29
C THR A 5 -57.99 20.01 -6.19
N MET A 6 -57.22 18.99 -6.57
CA MET A 6 -56.29 18.27 -5.67
C MET A 6 -54.97 19.05 -5.56
N LEU A 7 -54.73 19.65 -4.39
CA LEU A 7 -53.46 20.28 -4.05
C LEU A 7 -52.44 19.17 -3.75
N ILE A 8 -51.42 19.03 -4.61
CA ILE A 8 -50.28 18.17 -4.35
C ILE A 8 -49.23 19.01 -3.62
N THR A 9 -49.09 18.80 -2.31
CA THR A 9 -47.99 19.35 -1.52
C THR A 9 -46.76 18.48 -1.69
N THR A 10 -45.79 18.94 -2.45
CA THR A 10 -44.46 18.32 -2.54
C THR A 10 -43.64 18.68 -1.30
N ALA A 11 -43.50 17.74 -0.38
CA ALA A 11 -42.58 17.85 0.73
C ALA A 11 -41.16 17.68 0.19
N ALA A 12 -40.38 18.76 0.17
CA ALA A 12 -38.93 18.71 -0.12
C ALA A 12 -38.21 18.04 1.05
N VAL A 13 -37.83 16.80 0.88
CA VAL A 13 -36.93 16.11 1.79
C VAL A 13 -35.51 16.70 1.60
N SER A 14 -35.12 17.62 2.49
CA SER A 14 -33.79 18.12 2.60
C SER A 14 -32.89 16.99 3.12
N MET A 15 -32.17 16.32 2.23
CA MET A 15 -31.08 15.42 2.63
C MET A 15 -29.95 16.27 3.17
N ALA A 16 -29.83 16.32 4.50
CA ALA A 16 -28.65 16.86 5.17
C ALA A 16 -27.44 15.99 4.78
N VAL A 17 -26.55 16.56 3.97
CA VAL A 17 -25.25 15.97 3.68
C VAL A 17 -24.50 15.84 5.02
N PRO A 18 -24.06 14.64 5.46
CA PRO A 18 -23.34 14.52 6.70
C PRO A 18 -22.06 15.35 6.63
N ALA A 19 -21.89 16.23 7.62
CA ALA A 19 -20.73 17.08 7.78
C ALA A 19 -19.44 16.28 7.56
N SER A 20 -18.57 16.82 6.70
CA SER A 20 -17.27 16.29 6.30
C SER A 20 -16.55 15.60 7.45
N ALA A 21 -16.22 14.30 7.27
CA ALA A 21 -15.25 13.63 8.10
C ALA A 21 -14.00 14.51 8.17
N SER A 22 -13.65 15.00 9.36
CA SER A 22 -12.50 15.88 9.56
C SER A 22 -11.25 15.20 9.03
N VAL A 23 -10.66 15.73 7.97
CA VAL A 23 -9.41 15.22 7.40
C VAL A 23 -8.35 15.35 8.48
N LYS A 24 -7.96 14.22 9.07
CA LYS A 24 -6.95 14.17 10.13
C LYS A 24 -5.65 14.80 9.62
N LYS A 25 -5.23 15.93 10.21
CA LYS A 25 -4.01 16.62 9.82
C LYS A 25 -2.81 15.67 9.92
N GLN A 26 -2.09 15.51 8.82
CA GLN A 26 -0.90 14.65 8.78
C GLN A 26 0.21 15.22 9.69
N SER A 27 0.91 14.33 10.39
CA SER A 27 2.07 14.73 11.18
C SER A 27 3.24 15.17 10.28
N LYS A 28 4.16 16.02 10.77
CA LYS A 28 5.39 16.38 10.04
C LYS A 28 6.19 15.12 9.64
N ARG A 29 6.25 14.14 10.54
CA ARG A 29 6.91 12.85 10.28
C ARG A 29 6.25 12.10 9.14
N GLN A 30 4.93 12.01 9.13
CA GLN A 30 4.15 11.36 8.07
C GLN A 30 4.42 12.00 6.71
N VAL A 31 4.37 13.33 6.62
CA VAL A 31 4.67 14.08 5.39
C VAL A 31 6.09 13.78 4.89
N THR A 32 7.08 13.77 5.79
CA THR A 32 8.48 13.46 5.43
C THR A 32 8.63 12.05 4.87
N LEU A 33 8.01 11.05 5.51
CA LEU A 33 8.07 9.66 5.06
C LEU A 33 7.32 9.42 3.75
N ILE A 34 6.20 10.11 3.53
CA ILE A 34 5.48 10.09 2.24
C ILE A 34 6.35 10.69 1.12
N ARG A 35 7.07 11.78 1.38
CA ARG A 35 8.01 12.37 0.40
C ARG A 35 9.13 11.39 0.04
N SER A 36 9.70 10.69 1.05
CA SER A 36 10.71 9.65 0.82
C SER A 36 10.16 8.52 -0.05
N TYR A 37 8.98 7.99 0.29
CA TYR A 37 8.28 6.99 -0.51
C TYR A 37 8.12 7.44 -1.97
N ASN A 38 7.61 8.64 -2.19
CA ASN A 38 7.35 9.16 -3.53
C ASN A 38 8.64 9.37 -4.34
N LYS A 39 9.74 9.77 -3.68
CA LYS A 39 11.06 9.87 -4.33
C LYS A 39 11.54 8.52 -4.83
N ILE A 40 11.47 7.48 -3.99
CA ILE A 40 11.85 6.12 -4.36
C ILE A 40 10.93 5.59 -5.48
N TYR A 41 9.62 5.80 -5.37
CA TYR A 41 8.66 5.39 -6.38
C TYR A 41 8.99 5.96 -7.77
N ARG A 42 9.25 7.29 -7.85
CA ARG A 42 9.64 7.93 -9.12
C ARG A 42 10.96 7.38 -9.67
N LYS A 43 11.96 7.15 -8.79
CA LYS A 43 13.25 6.56 -9.17
C LYS A 43 13.05 5.15 -9.74
N CYS A 44 12.32 4.29 -9.06
CA CYS A 44 12.05 2.93 -9.53
C CYS A 44 11.30 2.94 -10.87
N LYS A 45 10.24 3.75 -11.00
CA LYS A 45 9.48 3.89 -12.25
C LYS A 45 10.33 4.37 -13.43
N LYS A 46 11.35 5.20 -13.17
CA LYS A 46 12.29 5.66 -14.22
C LYS A 46 13.26 4.55 -14.62
N ASN A 47 13.78 3.77 -13.66
CA ASN A 47 14.90 2.86 -13.86
C ASN A 47 14.49 1.44 -14.25
N PHE A 48 13.28 0.99 -13.86
CA PHE A 48 12.81 -0.37 -14.11
C PHE A 48 11.57 -0.33 -15.01
N LYS A 49 11.72 -0.75 -16.26
CA LYS A 49 10.68 -0.70 -17.30
C LYS A 49 9.99 -2.04 -17.54
N TYR A 50 10.71 -3.14 -17.33
CA TYR A 50 10.22 -4.51 -17.57
C TYR A 50 9.79 -4.76 -19.02
N ASP A 51 10.49 -4.16 -19.98
CA ASP A 51 10.24 -4.24 -21.41
C ASP A 51 11.41 -4.87 -22.20
N GLY A 52 12.40 -5.39 -21.48
CA GLY A 52 13.59 -6.02 -22.03
C GLY A 52 13.56 -7.56 -22.03
N PRO A 53 14.71 -8.19 -22.27
CA PRO A 53 14.87 -9.65 -22.18
C PRO A 53 14.47 -10.19 -20.81
N GLN A 54 13.92 -11.42 -20.78
CA GLN A 54 13.41 -12.02 -19.54
C GLN A 54 14.44 -12.06 -18.40
N LEU A 55 15.71 -12.36 -18.73
CA LEU A 55 16.77 -12.39 -17.73
C LEU A 55 16.98 -11.00 -17.06
N GLU A 56 16.97 -9.94 -17.86
CA GLU A 56 17.11 -8.56 -17.37
C GLU A 56 15.90 -8.18 -16.51
N MET A 57 14.68 -8.48 -16.94
CA MET A 57 13.47 -8.24 -16.16
C MET A 57 13.51 -8.97 -14.81
N ASN A 58 14.00 -10.21 -14.77
CA ASN A 58 14.16 -10.95 -13.52
C ASN A 58 15.16 -10.26 -12.58
N GLN A 59 16.31 -9.83 -13.10
CA GLN A 59 17.34 -9.13 -12.32
C GLN A 59 16.83 -7.77 -11.82
N ASP A 60 16.17 -7.01 -12.67
CA ASP A 60 15.65 -5.68 -12.35
C ASP A 60 14.53 -5.74 -11.33
N SER A 61 13.63 -6.72 -11.43
CA SER A 61 12.59 -6.94 -10.42
C SER A 61 13.17 -7.28 -9.05
N TYR A 62 14.25 -8.08 -9.01
CA TYR A 62 14.96 -8.36 -7.77
C TYR A 62 15.62 -7.10 -7.19
N LYS A 63 16.29 -6.28 -8.03
CA LYS A 63 16.90 -5.00 -7.60
C LYS A 63 15.83 -4.04 -7.07
N GLU A 64 14.69 -3.89 -7.76
CA GLU A 64 13.60 -3.05 -7.29
C GLU A 64 13.05 -3.54 -5.95
N PHE A 65 12.82 -4.84 -5.82
CA PHE A 65 12.37 -5.42 -4.54
C PHE A 65 13.32 -5.08 -3.41
N LYS A 66 14.64 -5.22 -3.59
CA LYS A 66 15.66 -4.91 -2.57
C LYS A 66 15.63 -3.43 -2.15
N ILE A 67 15.33 -2.51 -3.08
CA ILE A 67 15.19 -1.08 -2.77
C ILE A 67 13.98 -0.86 -1.84
N TRP A 68 12.84 -1.46 -2.16
CA TRP A 68 11.63 -1.32 -1.36
C TRP A 68 11.73 -2.01 0.00
N ASP A 69 12.36 -3.18 0.05
CA ASP A 69 12.59 -3.92 1.30
C ASP A 69 13.51 -3.13 2.25
N LYS A 70 14.58 -2.55 1.73
CA LYS A 70 15.48 -1.67 2.50
C LYS A 70 14.73 -0.47 3.08
N GLU A 71 13.91 0.20 2.30
CA GLU A 71 13.13 1.35 2.78
C GLU A 71 12.06 0.93 3.80
N LEU A 72 11.37 -0.18 3.59
CA LEU A 72 10.43 -0.73 4.56
C LEU A 72 11.11 -0.97 5.91
N ASN A 73 12.27 -1.62 5.90
CA ASN A 73 13.03 -1.94 7.11
C ASN A 73 13.52 -0.67 7.82
N ARG A 74 13.96 0.34 7.06
CA ARG A 74 14.36 1.65 7.60
C ARG A 74 13.20 2.33 8.31
N VAL A 75 12.05 2.43 7.65
CA VAL A 75 10.84 3.08 8.19
C VAL A 75 10.31 2.29 9.39
N TYR A 76 10.25 0.96 9.30
CA TYR A 76 9.84 0.11 10.42
C TYR A 76 10.69 0.38 11.68
N LYS A 77 12.01 0.37 11.55
CA LYS A 77 12.93 0.64 12.68
C LYS A 77 12.73 2.04 13.27
N LEU A 78 12.55 3.05 12.40
CA LEU A 78 12.32 4.42 12.81
C LEU A 78 11.02 4.57 13.62
N LEU A 79 9.94 3.99 13.12
CA LEU A 79 8.63 4.05 13.78
C LEU A 79 8.62 3.23 15.08
N TYR A 80 9.20 2.03 15.04
CA TYR A 80 9.27 1.12 16.18
C TYR A 80 9.94 1.76 17.41
N LYS A 81 11.01 2.55 17.21
CA LYS A 81 11.70 3.25 18.32
C LYS A 81 10.78 4.16 19.12
N GLY A 82 9.84 4.83 18.49
CA GLY A 82 8.92 5.78 19.12
C GLY A 82 7.67 5.17 19.77
N LEU A 83 7.49 3.84 19.69
CA LEU A 83 6.31 3.16 20.19
C LEU A 83 6.45 2.73 21.66
N SER A 84 5.33 2.68 22.38
CA SER A 84 5.24 2.06 23.71
C SER A 84 5.50 0.54 23.64
N ALA A 85 5.83 -0.10 24.78
CA ALA A 85 6.07 -1.54 24.84
C ALA A 85 4.88 -2.36 24.30
N LYS A 86 3.65 -1.96 24.64
CA LYS A 86 2.41 -2.59 24.14
C LYS A 86 2.29 -2.46 22.63
N GLN A 87 2.52 -1.26 22.08
CA GLN A 87 2.46 -1.01 20.63
C GLN A 87 3.56 -1.76 19.88
N LYS A 88 4.78 -1.83 20.43
CA LYS A 88 5.89 -2.63 19.87
C LYS A 88 5.53 -4.10 19.73
N LYS A 89 4.95 -4.70 20.76
CA LYS A 89 4.49 -6.11 20.74
C LYS A 89 3.44 -6.34 19.65
N VAL A 90 2.46 -5.44 19.55
CA VAL A 90 1.40 -5.51 18.54
C VAL A 90 1.97 -5.35 17.12
N LEU A 91 2.82 -4.34 16.89
CA LEU A 91 3.41 -4.11 15.57
C LEU A 91 4.31 -5.27 15.13
N LYS A 92 5.15 -5.80 16.03
CA LYS A 92 5.99 -6.98 15.74
C LYS A 92 5.14 -8.19 15.32
N LYS A 93 4.06 -8.49 16.03
CA LYS A 93 3.13 -9.58 15.70
C LYS A 93 2.48 -9.39 14.33
N LYS A 94 2.01 -8.16 14.03
CA LYS A 94 1.45 -7.80 12.72
C LYS A 94 2.49 -7.89 11.59
N GLN A 95 3.76 -7.54 11.87
CA GLN A 95 4.83 -7.61 10.88
C GLN A 95 5.18 -9.07 10.51
N ILE A 96 5.29 -9.94 11.50
CA ILE A 96 5.55 -11.37 11.29
C ILE A 96 4.43 -12.02 10.45
N ARG A 97 3.16 -11.75 10.78
CA ARG A 97 2.02 -12.26 10.00
C ARG A 97 2.05 -11.76 8.55
N TRP A 98 2.35 -10.48 8.37
CA TRP A 98 2.45 -9.90 7.04
C TRP A 98 3.58 -10.52 6.21
N ILE A 99 4.78 -10.74 6.80
CA ILE A 99 5.89 -11.40 6.12
C ILE A 99 5.47 -12.80 5.63
N LYS A 100 4.85 -13.61 6.50
CA LYS A 100 4.36 -14.94 6.14
C LYS A 100 3.35 -14.89 4.99
N LYS A 101 2.39 -13.94 5.06
CA LYS A 101 1.39 -13.76 4.00
C LYS A 101 2.05 -13.35 2.69
N LYS A 102 2.93 -12.36 2.69
CA LYS A 102 3.66 -11.87 1.52
C LYS A 102 4.43 -12.99 0.82
N GLU A 103 5.19 -13.79 1.57
CA GLU A 103 5.95 -14.92 1.01
C GLU A 103 5.04 -16.00 0.42
N LYS A 104 3.93 -16.31 1.09
CA LYS A 104 2.93 -17.26 0.59
C LYS A 104 2.30 -16.80 -0.72
N GLU A 105 1.87 -15.54 -0.82
CA GLU A 105 1.29 -14.97 -2.04
C GLU A 105 2.32 -14.93 -3.18
N ALA A 106 3.58 -14.56 -2.89
CA ALA A 106 4.64 -14.58 -3.87
C ALA A 106 4.98 -16.00 -4.37
N ALA A 107 4.98 -16.99 -3.49
CA ALA A 107 5.18 -18.38 -3.87
C ALA A 107 4.02 -18.92 -4.70
N LYS A 108 2.77 -18.56 -4.37
CA LYS A 108 1.57 -18.94 -5.13
C LYS A 108 1.62 -18.37 -6.55
N GLU A 109 1.98 -17.11 -6.72
CA GLU A 109 2.13 -16.49 -8.03
C GLU A 109 3.24 -17.16 -8.83
N ALA A 110 4.40 -17.37 -8.24
CA ALA A 110 5.53 -18.05 -8.88
C ALA A 110 5.17 -19.47 -9.35
N ALA A 111 4.34 -20.20 -8.60
CA ALA A 111 3.92 -21.55 -8.95
C ALA A 111 3.13 -21.62 -10.27
N GLN A 112 2.43 -20.55 -10.64
CA GLN A 112 1.71 -20.48 -11.93
C GLN A 112 2.67 -20.42 -13.14
N TRP A 113 3.94 -20.05 -12.89
CA TRP A 113 5.01 -19.93 -13.87
C TRP A 113 6.08 -21.02 -13.71
N ALA A 114 5.73 -22.13 -13.02
CA ALA A 114 6.67 -23.19 -12.70
C ALA A 114 7.33 -23.76 -13.96
N GLY A 115 8.69 -23.83 -13.95
CA GLY A 115 9.50 -24.28 -15.09
C GLY A 115 9.71 -23.21 -16.17
N GLY A 116 9.03 -22.06 -16.11
CA GLY A 116 9.19 -20.96 -17.06
C GLY A 116 10.24 -19.93 -16.60
N SER A 117 10.90 -19.27 -17.56
CA SER A 117 11.91 -18.22 -17.30
C SER A 117 11.33 -16.97 -16.61
N GLY A 118 10.01 -16.75 -16.69
CA GLY A 118 9.30 -15.64 -16.03
C GLY A 118 8.99 -15.85 -14.55
N GLN A 119 9.22 -17.05 -13.99
CA GLN A 119 8.88 -17.37 -12.60
C GLN A 119 9.52 -16.42 -11.58
N PRO A 120 10.81 -16.02 -11.68
CA PRO A 120 11.41 -15.05 -10.75
C PRO A 120 10.76 -13.68 -10.83
N LEU A 121 10.44 -13.20 -12.05
CA LEU A 121 9.75 -11.91 -12.25
C LEU A 121 8.38 -11.92 -11.57
N ALA A 122 7.57 -12.94 -11.82
CA ALA A 122 6.23 -13.08 -11.24
C ALA A 122 6.29 -13.04 -9.70
N ARG A 123 7.22 -13.78 -9.09
CA ARG A 123 7.46 -13.76 -7.64
C ARG A 123 7.83 -12.37 -7.15
N ASN A 124 8.80 -11.73 -7.78
CA ASN A 124 9.33 -10.44 -7.35
C ASN A 124 8.29 -9.31 -7.49
N MET A 125 7.41 -9.35 -8.50
CA MET A 125 6.35 -8.35 -8.66
C MET A 125 5.34 -8.38 -7.51
N VAL A 126 5.01 -9.56 -6.97
CA VAL A 126 4.19 -9.69 -5.76
C VAL A 126 4.93 -9.12 -4.55
N LEU A 127 6.21 -9.47 -4.37
CA LEU A 127 7.03 -8.95 -3.27
C LEU A 127 7.12 -7.42 -3.28
N ILE A 128 7.35 -6.81 -4.45
CA ILE A 128 7.39 -5.36 -4.65
C ILE A 128 6.04 -4.73 -4.25
N THR A 129 4.95 -5.27 -4.80
CA THR A 129 3.60 -4.74 -4.59
C THR A 129 3.21 -4.78 -3.11
N GLU A 130 3.39 -5.92 -2.46
CA GLU A 130 3.04 -6.09 -1.05
C GLU A 130 3.95 -5.26 -0.12
N THR A 131 5.23 -5.11 -0.45
CA THR A 131 6.16 -4.25 0.30
C THR A 131 5.76 -2.78 0.21
N LYS A 132 5.40 -2.29 -0.98
CA LYS A 132 4.89 -0.91 -1.19
C LYS A 132 3.60 -0.65 -0.41
N LYS A 133 2.65 -1.59 -0.44
CA LYS A 133 1.39 -1.50 0.35
C LYS A 133 1.69 -1.45 1.84
N ARG A 134 2.58 -2.32 2.33
CA ARG A 134 2.95 -2.39 3.75
C ARG A 134 3.63 -1.12 4.22
N LEU A 135 4.56 -0.58 3.43
CA LEU A 135 5.26 0.66 3.73
C LEU A 135 4.27 1.83 3.89
N ARG A 136 3.34 1.99 2.95
CA ARG A 136 2.28 3.01 3.06
C ARG A 136 1.40 2.81 4.29
N TRP A 137 1.07 1.56 4.62
CA TRP A 137 0.30 1.25 5.83
C TRP A 137 1.05 1.63 7.10
N LEU A 138 2.35 1.30 7.20
CA LEU A 138 3.19 1.71 8.34
C LEU A 138 3.20 3.22 8.53
N ILE A 139 3.42 3.98 7.45
CA ILE A 139 3.47 5.43 7.49
C ILE A 139 2.12 6.01 7.94
N ARG A 140 1.01 5.53 7.40
CA ARG A 140 -0.33 6.04 7.75
C ARG A 140 -0.75 5.71 9.17
N THR A 141 -0.30 4.57 9.70
CA THR A 141 -0.76 4.06 10.99
C THR A 141 0.09 4.54 12.16
N TYR A 142 1.40 4.72 11.94
CA TYR A 142 2.36 4.93 13.03
C TYR A 142 3.22 6.19 12.90
N ALA A 143 3.13 6.96 11.82
CA ALA A 143 3.84 8.23 11.62
C ALA A 143 2.91 9.48 11.87
#